data_dd135f940009b511fb33f3c93299911c
#
_entry.id   dd135f940009b511fb33f3c93299911c
#
_cell.length_a   1.000
_cell.length_b   1.000
_cell.length_c   1.000
_cell.angle_alpha   90.00
_cell.angle_beta   90.00
_cell.angle_gamma   90.00
#
_symmetry.space_group_name_H-M   'P 1'
#
loop_
_entity.id
_entity.type
_entity.pdbx_description
1 polymer ?
#
loop_
_entity_poly.entity_id
_entity_poly.type
_entity_poly.pdbx_seq_one_letter_code
_entity_poly.pdbx_strand_id
1 'polypeptide(L)'
;QVHGPGVKKDAGFFRRLADASKGIHDAMGHRLLFINVVSNIHVDPLKGTKVRTGNLGIVGSLDLLAADQAAADLIYGLSPAEYNAYSLQEKIDRGFLQLEYLDEIGAGNRTYKLITL
;
A
#
# COMPACT_ATOMS: atom_id res chain seq x y z
N GLN A 1 14.17 -7.04 -8.35
CA GLN A 1 13.55 -5.72 -8.58
C GLN A 1 12.32 -5.91 -9.45
N VAL A 2 11.16 -5.60 -8.93
CA VAL A 2 9.89 -5.62 -9.67
C VAL A 2 9.82 -4.47 -10.69
N HIS A 3 10.75 -3.52 -10.62
CA HIS A 3 10.80 -2.33 -11.46
C HIS A 3 12.14 -2.27 -12.19
N GLY A 4 12.14 -2.50 -13.50
CA GLY A 4 13.27 -2.19 -14.37
C GLY A 4 13.50 -0.66 -14.47
N PRO A 5 14.72 -0.22 -14.79
CA PRO A 5 14.98 1.18 -15.08
C PRO A 5 14.09 1.64 -16.26
N GLY A 6 13.39 2.75 -16.10
CA GLY A 6 12.55 3.34 -17.16
C GLY A 6 11.08 2.94 -17.19
N VAL A 7 10.59 2.13 -16.23
CA VAL A 7 9.15 1.84 -16.13
C VAL A 7 8.42 3.08 -15.61
N LYS A 8 7.58 3.67 -16.44
CA LYS A 8 6.66 4.71 -16.00
C LYS A 8 5.63 4.11 -15.05
N LYS A 9 5.55 4.66 -13.85
CA LYS A 9 4.50 4.32 -12.86
C LYS A 9 3.23 5.13 -13.17
N ASP A 10 2.64 4.82 -14.30
CA ASP A 10 1.35 5.37 -14.72
C ASP A 10 0.17 4.49 -14.26
N ALA A 11 -1.05 4.90 -14.59
CA ALA A 11 -2.25 4.13 -14.28
C ALA A 11 -2.20 2.70 -14.83
N GLY A 12 -1.65 2.50 -16.01
CA GLY A 12 -1.47 1.18 -16.61
C GLY A 12 -0.51 0.29 -15.82
N PHE A 13 0.51 0.86 -15.22
CA PHE A 13 1.41 0.13 -14.33
C PHE A 13 0.66 -0.40 -13.10
N PHE A 14 -0.11 0.46 -12.42
CA PHE A 14 -0.85 0.06 -11.21
C PHE A 14 -1.94 -0.97 -11.52
N ARG A 15 -2.60 -0.88 -12.67
CA ARG A 15 -3.56 -1.91 -13.13
C ARG A 15 -2.89 -3.26 -13.32
N ARG A 16 -1.78 -3.33 -14.04
CA ARG A 16 -1.03 -4.59 -14.21
C ARG A 16 -0.53 -5.17 -12.90
N LEU A 17 -0.18 -4.33 -11.94
CA LEU A 17 0.23 -4.76 -10.62
C LEU A 17 -0.95 -5.36 -9.84
N ALA A 18 -2.13 -4.74 -9.93
CA ALA A 18 -3.35 -5.26 -9.34
C ALA A 18 -3.75 -6.60 -9.97
N ASP A 19 -3.73 -6.72 -11.30
CA ASP A 19 -4.02 -7.96 -12.02
C ASP A 19 -3.07 -9.10 -11.59
N ALA A 20 -1.77 -8.81 -11.49
CA ALA A 20 -0.79 -9.80 -11.05
C ALA A 20 -1.03 -10.25 -9.60
N SER A 21 -1.32 -9.30 -8.71
CA SER A 21 -1.63 -9.61 -7.31
C SER A 21 -2.88 -10.47 -7.19
N LYS A 22 -3.95 -10.12 -7.92
CA LYS A 22 -5.17 -10.91 -7.95
C LYS A 22 -4.93 -12.30 -8.53
N GLY A 23 -4.16 -12.42 -9.61
CA GLY A 23 -3.84 -13.72 -10.21
C GLY A 23 -3.14 -14.67 -9.23
N ILE A 24 -2.20 -14.16 -8.43
CA ILE A 24 -1.56 -14.94 -7.37
C ILE A 24 -2.56 -15.33 -6.28
N HIS A 25 -3.35 -14.36 -5.82
CA HIS A 25 -4.37 -14.59 -4.80
C HIS A 25 -5.36 -15.68 -5.22
N ASP A 26 -5.88 -15.59 -6.44
CA ASP A 26 -6.85 -16.57 -6.99
C ASP A 26 -6.22 -17.96 -7.14
N ALA A 27 -4.96 -18.05 -7.61
CA ALA A 27 -4.25 -19.30 -7.76
C ALA A 27 -3.97 -20.00 -6.42
N MET A 28 -3.74 -19.23 -5.36
CA MET A 28 -3.50 -19.75 -4.01
C MET A 28 -4.80 -20.12 -3.28
N GLY A 29 -5.94 -19.64 -3.74
CA GLY A 29 -7.22 -19.76 -3.04
C GLY A 29 -7.11 -19.17 -1.63
N HIS A 30 -8.02 -19.41 -0.75
CA HIS A 30 -8.06 -18.84 0.62
C HIS A 30 -6.95 -19.34 1.58
N ARG A 31 -5.77 -19.69 1.05
CA ARG A 31 -4.62 -20.23 1.81
C ARG A 31 -3.54 -19.20 2.08
N LEU A 32 -3.86 -17.91 1.96
CA LEU A 32 -2.92 -16.83 2.20
C LEU A 32 -3.28 -16.07 3.48
N LEU A 33 -2.24 -15.68 4.20
CA LEU A 33 -2.26 -14.71 5.28
C LEU A 33 -1.38 -13.53 4.84
N PHE A 34 -1.91 -12.34 4.90
CA PHE A 34 -1.20 -11.10 4.57
C PHE A 34 -0.75 -10.41 5.85
N ILE A 35 0.53 -10.09 5.94
CA ILE A 35 1.12 -9.40 7.09
C ILE A 35 1.92 -8.21 6.59
N ASN A 36 1.50 -7.01 6.97
CA ASN A 36 2.19 -5.75 6.68
C ASN A 36 2.89 -5.25 7.94
N VAL A 37 4.22 -5.17 7.90
CA VAL A 37 5.03 -4.55 8.96
C VAL A 37 5.26 -3.08 8.59
N VAL A 38 4.57 -2.18 9.27
CA VAL A 38 4.60 -0.73 9.01
C VAL A 38 5.60 -0.08 9.95
N SER A 39 6.85 -0.02 9.51
CA SER A 39 7.98 0.42 10.34
C SER A 39 8.99 1.20 9.51
N ASN A 40 9.58 2.25 10.10
CA ASN A 40 10.66 3.03 9.50
C ASN A 40 10.37 3.53 8.08
N ILE A 41 9.17 4.02 7.83
CA ILE A 41 8.76 4.50 6.51
C ILE A 41 9.56 5.74 6.11
N HIS A 42 10.21 5.69 4.97
CA HIS A 42 10.89 6.83 4.36
C HIS A 42 10.06 7.37 3.19
N VAL A 43 9.67 8.62 3.26
CA VAL A 43 8.81 9.22 2.23
C VAL A 43 9.57 9.49 0.94
N ASP A 44 10.84 9.82 0.99
CA ASP A 44 11.69 9.96 -0.21
C ASP A 44 13.19 9.90 0.13
N PRO A 45 13.85 8.77 -0.08
CA PRO A 45 15.28 8.63 0.20
C PRO A 45 16.16 9.43 -0.77
N LEU A 46 15.63 9.86 -1.94
CA LEU A 46 16.42 10.53 -2.99
C LEU A 46 16.53 12.03 -2.81
N LYS A 47 15.63 12.66 -2.03
CA LYS A 47 15.60 14.12 -1.83
C LYS A 47 16.18 14.59 -0.50
N GLY A 48 16.85 13.72 0.23
CA GLY A 48 17.54 14.10 1.47
C GLY A 48 16.65 14.47 2.65
N THR A 49 15.34 14.41 2.50
CA THR A 49 14.37 14.62 3.57
C THR A 49 14.18 13.33 4.34
N LYS A 50 14.89 13.22 5.44
CA LYS A 50 14.79 12.11 6.37
C LYS A 50 13.57 12.26 7.27
N VAL A 51 12.37 12.06 6.75
CA VAL A 51 11.23 11.85 7.63
C VAL A 51 11.17 10.36 7.92
N ARG A 52 11.64 9.97 9.08
CA ARG A 52 11.42 8.64 9.62
C ARG A 52 10.12 8.66 10.39
N THR A 53 9.14 7.95 9.92
CA THR A 53 8.06 7.53 10.80
C THR A 53 8.61 6.47 11.74
N GLY A 54 8.22 6.51 12.99
CA GLY A 54 8.52 5.41 13.92
C GLY A 54 7.88 4.09 13.49
N ASN A 55 7.84 3.13 14.38
CA ASN A 55 7.10 1.90 14.17
C ASN A 55 5.61 2.20 14.34
N LEU A 56 4.83 2.03 13.28
CA LEU A 56 3.38 2.27 13.29
C LEU A 56 2.60 1.02 13.69
N GLY A 57 3.12 -0.16 13.40
CA GLY A 57 2.51 -1.41 13.80
C GLY A 57 2.67 -2.55 12.81
N ILE A 58 1.99 -3.64 13.11
CA ILE A 58 1.89 -4.82 12.25
C ILE A 58 0.40 -5.05 12.00
N VAL A 59 0.02 -5.16 10.74
CA VAL A 59 -1.35 -5.45 10.32
C VAL A 59 -1.40 -6.83 9.69
N GLY A 60 -2.34 -7.67 10.15
CA GLY A 60 -2.58 -8.99 9.58
C GLY A 60 -4.02 -9.16 9.13
N SER A 61 -4.23 -9.81 7.97
CA SER A 61 -5.56 -10.14 7.44
C SER A 61 -5.50 -11.36 6.53
N LEU A 62 -6.64 -12.05 6.39
CA LEU A 62 -6.85 -13.06 5.36
C LEU A 62 -7.32 -12.44 4.03
N ASP A 63 -7.63 -11.16 4.04
CA ASP A 63 -8.02 -10.37 2.87
C ASP A 63 -6.85 -9.45 2.49
N LEU A 64 -6.32 -9.63 1.27
CA LEU A 64 -5.21 -8.84 0.72
C LEU A 64 -5.50 -7.35 0.77
N LEU A 65 -6.66 -6.96 0.27
CA LEU A 65 -7.01 -5.57 0.10
C LEU A 65 -7.27 -4.88 1.44
N ALA A 66 -7.89 -5.59 2.39
CA ALA A 66 -8.07 -5.10 3.75
C ALA A 66 -6.74 -4.87 4.48
N ALA A 67 -5.77 -5.78 4.32
CA ALA A 67 -4.44 -5.62 4.92
C ALA A 67 -3.71 -4.39 4.37
N ASP A 68 -3.72 -4.22 3.04
CA ASP A 68 -3.03 -3.12 2.39
C ASP A 68 -3.73 -1.78 2.64
N GLN A 69 -5.07 -1.76 2.64
CA GLN A 69 -5.82 -0.55 3.00
C GLN A 69 -5.53 -0.11 4.44
N ALA A 70 -5.57 -1.03 5.40
CA ALA A 70 -5.27 -0.71 6.79
C ALA A 70 -3.82 -0.22 6.99
N ALA A 71 -2.85 -0.81 6.29
CA ALA A 71 -1.47 -0.34 6.31
C ALA A 71 -1.32 1.05 5.69
N ALA A 72 -2.01 1.32 4.58
CA ALA A 72 -2.03 2.63 3.93
C ALA A 72 -2.66 3.70 4.83
N ASP A 73 -3.76 3.38 5.50
CA ASP A 73 -4.43 4.29 6.43
C ASP A 73 -3.53 4.65 7.63
N LEU A 74 -2.76 3.68 8.15
CA LEU A 74 -1.76 3.96 9.19
C LEU A 74 -0.67 4.91 8.70
N ILE A 75 -0.20 4.74 7.46
CA ILE A 75 0.87 5.57 6.88
C ILE A 75 0.34 6.98 6.56
N TYR A 76 -0.79 7.08 5.89
CA TYR A 76 -1.34 8.35 5.38
C TYR A 76 -2.20 9.09 6.41
N GLY A 77 -2.56 8.45 7.51
CA GLY A 77 -3.16 9.09 8.69
C GLY A 77 -2.20 9.92 9.52
N LEU A 78 -0.88 9.89 9.21
CA LEU A 78 0.11 10.71 9.89
C LEU A 78 -0.04 12.19 9.50
N SER A 79 0.33 13.08 10.41
CA SER A 79 0.20 14.51 10.17
C SER A 79 1.10 15.01 9.01
N PRO A 80 0.70 16.08 8.28
CA PRO A 80 1.51 16.66 7.21
C PRO A 80 2.90 17.13 7.65
N ALA A 81 3.09 17.42 8.94
CA ALA A 81 4.39 17.80 9.51
C ALA A 81 5.38 16.62 9.54
N GLU A 82 4.87 15.39 9.55
CA GLU A 82 5.66 14.15 9.52
C GLU A 82 6.05 13.75 8.11
N TYR A 83 5.43 14.37 7.10
CA TYR A 83 5.76 14.22 5.69
C TYR A 83 6.16 15.56 5.11
N ASN A 84 7.20 15.59 4.29
CA ASN A 84 7.50 16.80 3.55
C ASN A 84 6.37 17.11 2.56
N ALA A 85 5.65 18.20 2.80
CA ALA A 85 4.33 18.52 2.24
C ALA A 85 4.27 18.59 0.69
N TYR A 86 5.40 18.67 0.00
CA TYR A 86 5.44 19.03 -1.42
C TYR A 86 4.96 17.95 -2.41
N SER A 87 4.78 16.72 -1.95
CA SER A 87 4.32 15.63 -2.83
C SER A 87 3.42 14.64 -2.12
N LEU A 88 2.89 15.00 -0.96
CA LEU A 88 2.09 14.07 -0.16
C LEU A 88 0.82 13.66 -0.89
N GLN A 89 0.05 14.63 -1.41
CA GLN A 89 -1.22 14.32 -2.07
C GLN A 89 -1.00 13.44 -3.30
N GLU A 90 -0.03 13.77 -4.16
CA GLU A 90 0.28 12.93 -5.33
C GLU A 90 0.72 11.52 -4.95
N LYS A 91 1.46 11.36 -3.84
CA LYS A 91 1.88 10.05 -3.35
C LYS A 91 0.73 9.27 -2.75
N ILE A 92 -0.17 9.94 -2.02
CA ILE A 92 -1.40 9.36 -1.50
C ILE A 92 -2.26 8.88 -2.66
N ASP A 93 -2.52 9.74 -3.64
CA ASP A 93 -3.35 9.40 -4.79
C ASP A 93 -2.78 8.19 -5.55
N ARG A 94 -1.47 8.19 -5.80
CA ARG A 94 -0.80 7.05 -6.44
C ARG A 94 -0.77 5.80 -5.57
N GLY A 95 -0.63 5.94 -4.27
CA GLY A 95 -0.65 4.82 -3.32
C GLY A 95 -2.01 4.12 -3.31
N PHE A 96 -3.10 4.88 -3.43
CA PHE A 96 -4.45 4.33 -3.47
C PHE A 96 -4.89 3.79 -4.83
N LEU A 97 -4.28 4.21 -5.94
CA LEU A 97 -4.64 3.71 -7.28
C LEU A 97 -4.60 2.18 -7.39
N GLN A 98 -3.60 1.55 -6.82
CA GLN A 98 -3.51 0.09 -6.83
C GLN A 98 -4.65 -0.54 -6.04
N LEU A 99 -4.98 0.04 -4.88
CA LEU A 99 -6.06 -0.45 -4.02
C LEU A 99 -7.43 -0.28 -4.70
N GLU A 100 -7.63 0.84 -5.40
CA GLU A 100 -8.83 1.08 -6.20
C GLU A 100 -8.98 0.02 -7.30
N TYR A 101 -7.92 -0.26 -8.04
CA TYR A 101 -7.96 -1.28 -9.09
C TYR A 101 -8.15 -2.70 -8.54
N LEU A 102 -7.59 -3.02 -7.38
CA LEU A 102 -7.84 -4.30 -6.70
C LEU A 102 -9.31 -4.44 -6.28
N ASP A 103 -9.92 -3.33 -5.82
CA ASP A 103 -11.34 -3.28 -5.48
C ASP A 103 -12.22 -3.45 -6.74
N GLU A 104 -11.93 -2.72 -7.81
CA GLU A 104 -12.62 -2.81 -9.09
C GLU A 104 -12.66 -4.25 -9.65
N ILE A 105 -11.55 -5.00 -9.51
CA ILE A 105 -11.44 -6.36 -10.02
C ILE A 105 -11.86 -7.44 -9.00
N GLY A 106 -12.36 -7.03 -7.83
CA GLY A 106 -12.87 -7.95 -6.81
C GLY A 106 -11.77 -8.79 -6.14
N ALA A 107 -10.62 -8.21 -5.87
CA ALA A 107 -9.52 -8.92 -5.21
C ALA A 107 -9.65 -9.00 -3.68
N GLY A 108 -10.62 -8.32 -3.09
CA GLY A 108 -10.86 -8.27 -1.65
C GLY A 108 -11.77 -7.11 -1.27
N ASN A 109 -11.73 -6.68 -0.01
CA ASN A 109 -12.54 -5.61 0.52
C ASN A 109 -11.67 -4.47 1.07
N ARG A 110 -11.93 -3.23 0.64
CA ARG A 110 -11.28 -2.05 1.24
C ARG A 110 -11.84 -1.69 2.62
N THR A 111 -13.09 -2.07 2.88
CA THR A 111 -13.71 -1.85 4.18
C THR A 111 -13.28 -2.95 5.15
N TYR A 112 -12.76 -2.56 6.29
CA TYR A 112 -12.26 -3.48 7.30
C TYR A 112 -12.63 -3.02 8.72
N LYS A 113 -12.55 -3.94 9.69
CA LYS A 113 -12.62 -3.64 11.12
C LYS A 113 -11.25 -3.93 11.74
N LEU A 114 -10.61 -2.89 12.27
CA LEU A 114 -9.36 -3.06 13.00
C LEU A 114 -9.64 -3.59 14.41
N ILE A 115 -8.93 -4.67 14.78
CA ILE A 115 -8.93 -5.24 16.12
C ILE A 115 -7.49 -5.09 16.64
N THR A 116 -7.34 -4.33 17.70
CA THR A 116 -6.03 -4.15 18.36
C THR A 116 -5.85 -5.20 19.45
N LEU A 117 -4.70 -5.86 19.43
CA LEU A 117 -4.30 -6.86 20.42
C LEU A 117 -3.45 -6.21 21.51
#